data_43f1b96a269b708cc908d0495ca12545
#
_entry.id   43f1b96a269b708cc908d0495ca12545
#
_cell.length_a   1.000
_cell.length_b   1.000
_cell.length_c   1.000
_cell.angle_alpha   90.00
_cell.angle_beta   90.00
_cell.angle_gamma   90.00
#
_symmetry.space_group_name_H-M   'P 1'
#
loop_
_entity.id
_entity.type
_entity.pdbx_description
1 polymer ?
#
loop_
_entity_poly.entity_id
_entity_poly.type
_entity_poly.pdbx_seq_one_letter_code
_entity_poly.pdbx_strand_id
1 'polypeptide(L)'
;MPIAIKDVSDKLTAIIEPSEGVYVASCPELDLATEGNTPEEALNDLVDMTIDYAEQYMEEFEHFSGSPNRASHKPYILEIHERRTKEKVRELFN
;
A
#
# COMPACT_ATOMS: atom_id res chain seq x y z
N MET A 1 -14.24 14.60 -21.27
CA MET A 1 -14.22 14.07 -20.28
C MET A 1 -13.00 13.82 -19.49
N PRO A 2 -12.96 14.00 -18.43
CA PRO A 2 -11.80 14.12 -17.62
C PRO A 2 -11.12 12.84 -17.36
N ILE A 3 -10.11 12.60 -18.04
CA ILE A 3 -9.40 11.43 -17.94
C ILE A 3 -8.42 11.40 -16.88
N ALA A 4 -7.92 12.52 -16.48
CA ALA A 4 -6.83 12.60 -15.53
C ALA A 4 -7.18 12.04 -14.16
N ILE A 5 -8.43 11.84 -13.92
CA ILE A 5 -8.88 11.43 -12.62
C ILE A 5 -8.34 10.10 -12.16
N LYS A 6 -8.11 9.19 -13.08
CA LYS A 6 -7.67 7.88 -12.68
C LYS A 6 -6.32 7.87 -11.99
N ASP A 7 -5.49 8.85 -12.28
CA ASP A 7 -4.17 8.90 -11.65
C ASP A 7 -4.26 9.20 -10.16
N VAL A 8 -5.26 9.96 -9.78
CA VAL A 8 -5.43 10.32 -8.38
C VAL A 8 -5.94 9.14 -7.57
N SER A 9 -6.81 8.35 -8.16
CA SER A 9 -7.44 7.25 -7.44
C SER A 9 -6.47 6.13 -7.10
N ASP A 10 -5.30 6.10 -7.73
CA ASP A 10 -4.34 5.03 -7.50
C ASP A 10 -3.30 5.38 -6.44
N LYS A 11 -3.42 6.55 -5.81
CA LYS A 11 -2.48 6.94 -4.75
C LYS A 11 -2.79 6.26 -3.45
N LEU A 12 -1.75 6.05 -2.66
CA LEU A 12 -1.86 5.45 -1.33
C LEU A 12 -1.57 6.48 -0.27
N THR A 13 -2.12 6.28 0.90
CA THR A 13 -1.90 7.16 2.04
C THR A 13 -1.05 6.45 3.07
N ALA A 14 -0.05 7.15 3.61
CA ALA A 14 0.71 6.66 4.75
C ALA A 14 0.41 7.58 5.91
N ILE A 15 -0.15 7.02 6.98
CA ILE A 15 -0.41 7.75 8.22
C ILE A 15 0.63 7.30 9.23
N ILE A 16 1.45 8.24 9.72
CA ILE A 16 2.52 7.90 10.64
C ILE A 16 2.28 8.63 11.95
N GLU A 17 2.18 7.88 13.04
CA GLU A 17 1.84 8.42 14.35
C GLU A 17 2.73 7.83 15.43
N PRO A 18 3.15 8.64 16.41
CA PRO A 18 3.90 8.09 17.55
C PRO A 18 2.97 7.27 18.44
N SER A 19 3.50 6.18 18.99
CA SER A 19 2.74 5.30 19.85
C SER A 19 3.67 4.57 20.80
N GLU A 20 3.69 4.97 22.06
CA GLU A 20 4.41 4.25 23.12
C GLU A 20 5.85 3.91 22.77
N GLY A 21 6.59 4.91 22.32
CA GLY A 21 8.02 4.73 22.06
C GLY A 21 8.37 4.28 20.66
N VAL A 22 7.38 4.01 19.84
CA VAL A 22 7.61 3.65 18.44
C VAL A 22 6.73 4.52 17.54
N TYR A 23 6.90 4.39 16.24
CA TYR A 23 6.04 5.05 15.26
C TYR A 23 5.25 4.00 14.50
N VAL A 24 3.94 4.20 14.40
CA VAL A 24 3.07 3.31 13.64
C VAL A 24 2.83 3.92 12.27
N ALA A 25 3.02 3.15 11.22
CA ALA A 25 2.69 3.56 9.86
C ALA A 25 1.56 2.69 9.35
N SER A 26 0.52 3.32 8.81
CA SER A 26 -0.63 2.57 8.32
C SER A 26 -1.06 3.07 6.94
N CYS A 27 -1.65 2.17 6.18
CA CYS A 27 -2.18 2.44 4.86
C CYS A 27 -3.64 2.03 4.84
N PRO A 28 -4.56 3.00 4.98
CA PRO A 28 -5.98 2.66 5.06
C PRO A 28 -6.52 1.99 3.80
N GLU A 29 -6.01 2.37 2.64
CA GLU A 29 -6.51 1.82 1.38
C GLU A 29 -6.32 0.31 1.29
N LEU A 30 -5.26 -0.20 1.90
CA LEU A 30 -4.93 -1.62 1.86
C LEU A 30 -5.09 -2.30 3.22
N ASP A 31 -5.50 -1.55 4.23
CA ASP A 31 -5.71 -2.07 5.57
C ASP A 31 -4.43 -2.72 6.13
N LEU A 32 -3.30 -2.06 5.92
CA LEU A 32 -2.00 -2.51 6.40
C LEU A 32 -1.49 -1.56 7.46
N ALA A 33 -0.74 -2.11 8.43
CA ALA A 33 -0.10 -1.30 9.46
C ALA A 33 1.15 -1.99 9.96
N THR A 34 2.15 -1.19 10.31
CA THR A 34 3.40 -1.70 10.86
C THR A 34 3.99 -0.63 11.76
N GLU A 35 5.16 -0.92 12.35
CA GLU A 35 5.80 0.05 13.22
C GLU A 35 7.30 0.06 13.03
N GLY A 36 7.94 1.13 13.49
CA GLY A 36 9.38 1.28 13.42
C GLY A 36 9.85 2.22 14.51
N ASN A 37 11.15 2.29 14.71
CA ASN A 37 11.73 3.15 15.74
C ASN A 37 11.78 4.62 15.34
N THR A 38 11.71 4.90 14.07
CA THR A 38 11.65 6.27 13.54
C THR A 38 10.54 6.33 12.49
N PRO A 39 10.07 7.53 12.15
CA PRO A 39 9.07 7.65 11.08
C PRO A 39 9.57 7.07 9.76
N GLU A 40 10.85 7.24 9.48
CA GLU A 40 11.44 6.75 8.23
C GLU A 40 11.46 5.22 8.20
N GLU A 41 11.81 4.60 9.34
CA GLU A 41 11.79 3.14 9.42
C GLU A 41 10.39 2.60 9.27
N ALA A 42 9.43 3.24 9.92
CA ALA A 42 8.04 2.80 9.84
C ALA A 42 7.53 2.88 8.40
N LEU A 43 7.85 3.98 7.70
CA LEU A 43 7.44 4.14 6.32
C LEU A 43 8.10 3.10 5.42
N ASN A 44 9.40 2.90 5.57
CA ASN A 44 10.11 1.91 4.77
C ASN A 44 9.54 0.51 4.96
N ASP A 45 9.21 0.17 6.21
CA ASP A 45 8.63 -1.13 6.48
C ASP A 45 7.23 -1.26 5.88
N LEU A 46 6.47 -0.18 5.91
CA LEU A 46 5.14 -0.17 5.29
C LEU A 46 5.24 -0.39 3.79
N VAL A 47 6.22 0.23 3.13
CA VAL A 47 6.43 0.03 1.70
C VAL A 47 6.77 -1.43 1.41
N ASP A 48 7.66 -2.02 2.20
CA ASP A 48 8.01 -3.43 2.04
C ASP A 48 6.80 -4.34 2.22
N MET A 49 6.00 -4.05 3.25
CA MET A 49 4.79 -4.83 3.53
C MET A 49 3.79 -4.71 2.37
N THR A 50 3.70 -3.53 1.77
CA THR A 50 2.81 -3.29 0.65
C THR A 50 3.23 -4.13 -0.56
N ILE A 51 4.54 -4.20 -0.82
CA ILE A 51 5.05 -5.01 -1.93
C ILE A 51 4.77 -6.48 -1.69
N ASP A 52 5.02 -6.96 -0.46
CA ASP A 52 4.77 -8.36 -0.12
C ASP A 52 3.30 -8.70 -0.28
N TYR A 53 2.42 -7.81 0.17
CA TYR A 53 1.00 -8.03 0.05
C TYR A 53 0.57 -8.09 -1.41
N ALA A 54 1.13 -7.20 -2.24
CA ALA A 54 0.80 -7.20 -3.66
C ALA A 54 1.23 -8.50 -4.33
N GLU A 55 2.39 -9.03 -3.96
CA GLU A 55 2.85 -10.30 -4.52
C GLU A 55 1.92 -11.45 -4.13
N GLN A 56 1.51 -11.51 -2.86
CA GLN A 56 0.58 -12.52 -2.41
C GLN A 56 -0.76 -12.40 -3.11
N TYR A 57 -1.23 -11.18 -3.27
CA TYR A 57 -2.51 -10.92 -3.93
C TYR A 57 -2.48 -11.43 -5.36
N MET A 58 -1.39 -11.16 -6.08
CA MET A 58 -1.28 -11.60 -7.47
C MET A 58 -1.16 -13.12 -7.58
N GLU A 59 -0.50 -13.78 -6.62
CA GLU A 59 -0.39 -15.24 -6.63
C GLU A 59 -1.73 -15.90 -6.46
N GLU A 60 -2.64 -15.29 -5.69
CA GLU A 60 -3.96 -15.85 -5.46
C GLU A 60 -5.02 -14.87 -5.96
N PHE A 61 -4.79 -14.36 -7.15
CA PHE A 61 -5.58 -13.27 -7.67
C PHE A 61 -7.07 -13.56 -7.70
N GLU A 62 -7.45 -14.74 -8.15
CA GLU A 62 -8.87 -15.06 -8.23
C GLU A 62 -9.52 -15.10 -6.86
N HIS A 63 -8.80 -15.60 -5.89
CA HIS A 63 -9.32 -15.67 -4.53
C HIS A 63 -9.50 -14.28 -3.92
N PHE A 64 -8.46 -13.46 -3.96
CA PHE A 64 -8.50 -12.15 -3.32
C PHE A 64 -9.39 -11.15 -4.07
N SER A 65 -9.36 -11.17 -5.39
CA SER A 65 -10.14 -10.20 -6.15
C SER A 65 -11.64 -10.48 -6.06
N GLY A 66 -12.01 -11.70 -5.68
CA GLY A 66 -13.41 -12.04 -5.47
C GLY A 66 -13.84 -11.93 -4.01
N SER A 67 -12.94 -11.68 -3.10
CA SER A 67 -13.25 -11.59 -1.68
C SER A 67 -13.89 -10.25 -1.36
N PRO A 68 -14.99 -10.22 -0.61
CA PRO A 68 -15.66 -8.96 -0.29
C PRO A 68 -14.74 -7.95 0.39
N ASN A 69 -13.78 -8.43 1.21
CA ASN A 69 -12.90 -7.52 1.94
C ASN A 69 -11.68 -7.09 1.17
N ARG A 70 -11.35 -7.78 0.09
CA ARG A 70 -10.12 -7.54 -0.63
C ARG A 70 -10.31 -7.09 -2.07
N ALA A 71 -11.53 -7.21 -2.60
CA ALA A 71 -11.79 -6.83 -3.99
C ALA A 71 -11.49 -5.36 -4.26
N SER A 72 -11.74 -4.49 -3.28
CA SER A 72 -11.49 -3.06 -3.43
C SER A 72 -10.01 -2.71 -3.49
N HIS A 73 -9.13 -3.63 -3.09
CA HIS A 73 -7.69 -3.41 -3.14
C HIS A 73 -7.11 -3.57 -4.53
N LYS A 74 -7.88 -4.21 -5.43
CA LYS A 74 -7.36 -4.60 -6.74
C LYS A 74 -6.68 -3.50 -7.54
N PRO A 75 -7.27 -2.31 -7.69
CA PRO A 75 -6.61 -1.28 -8.49
C PRO A 75 -5.26 -0.85 -7.91
N TYR A 76 -5.15 -0.81 -6.59
CA TYR A 76 -3.87 -0.46 -5.96
C TYR A 76 -2.84 -1.57 -6.15
N ILE A 77 -3.28 -2.82 -6.05
CA ILE A 77 -2.38 -3.96 -6.22
C ILE A 77 -1.81 -4.00 -7.63
N LEU A 78 -2.63 -3.75 -8.63
CA LEU A 78 -2.17 -3.74 -10.01
C LEU A 78 -1.14 -2.63 -10.24
N GLU A 79 -1.37 -1.47 -9.65
CA GLU A 79 -0.43 -0.36 -9.76
C GLU A 79 0.90 -0.70 -9.10
N ILE A 80 0.86 -1.28 -7.90
CA ILE A 80 2.06 -1.66 -7.18
C ILE A 80 2.85 -2.70 -7.98
N HIS A 81 2.16 -3.69 -8.50
CA HIS A 81 2.79 -4.75 -9.26
C HIS A 81 3.48 -4.21 -10.51
N GLU A 82 2.89 -3.22 -11.15
CA GLU A 82 3.47 -2.62 -12.34
C GLU A 82 4.72 -1.81 -12.08
N ARG A 83 4.84 -1.25 -10.90
CA ARG A 83 5.95 -0.33 -10.62
C ARG A 83 7.30 -1.02 -10.45
N ARG A 84 7.29 -2.26 -9.98
CA ARG A 84 8.45 -3.15 -9.97
C ARG A 84 9.58 -2.83 -8.99
N THR A 85 9.83 -1.58 -8.66
CA THR A 85 10.90 -1.25 -7.73
C THR A 85 10.34 -0.58 -6.48
N LYS A 86 11.07 -0.74 -5.37
CA LYS A 86 10.65 -0.18 -4.10
C LYS A 86 10.53 1.34 -4.17
N GLU A 87 11.46 1.99 -4.86
CA GLU A 87 11.40 3.45 -4.98
C GLU A 87 10.14 3.91 -5.69
N LYS A 88 9.75 3.21 -6.74
CA LYS A 88 8.56 3.60 -7.49
C LYS A 88 7.28 3.31 -6.71
N VAL A 89 7.28 2.24 -5.92
CA VAL A 89 6.13 1.94 -5.06
C VAL A 89 6.01 3.01 -3.98
N ARG A 90 7.15 3.43 -3.42
CA ARG A 90 7.14 4.45 -2.39
C ARG A 90 6.53 5.76 -2.89
N GLU A 91 6.71 6.07 -4.16
CA GLU A 91 6.15 7.28 -4.76
C GLU A 91 4.62 7.30 -4.76
N LEU A 92 3.97 6.14 -4.60
CA LEU A 92 2.52 6.08 -4.50
C LEU A 92 2.01 6.68 -3.18
N PHE A 93 2.85 6.66 -2.16
CA PHE A 93 2.46 7.18 -0.86
C PHE A 93 2.61 8.69 -0.80
N ASN A 94 1.64 9.34 -0.20
CA ASN A 94 1.69 10.81 -0.01
C ASN A 94 2.05 11.16 1.40
#